data_e6a6ba20bed6c7de887514d2054c95c0
#
_entry.id   e6a6ba20bed6c7de887514d2054c95c0
#
_cell.length_a   1.000
_cell.length_b   1.000
_cell.length_c   1.000
_cell.angle_alpha   90.00
_cell.angle_beta   90.00
_cell.angle_gamma   90.00
#
_symmetry.space_group_name_H-M   'P 1'
#
loop_
_entity.id
_entity.type
_entity.pdbx_description
1 polymer ?
#
loop_
_entity_poly.entity_id
_entity_poly.type
_entity_poly.pdbx_seq_one_letter_code
_entity_poly.pdbx_strand_id
1 'polypeptide(L)'
;MSDRDSKHSSNTNNDFLNDIPVDVVIELGRKTLLIREVKELKENEVVTLDQTVDDPLDIRVGDKLIARGELVMVNNRVGLRITEMMPKNHS
;
A
#
# COMPACT_ATOMS: atom_id res chain seq x y z
N MET A 1 12.80 -32.50 4.31
CA MET A 1 12.17 -32.01 4.33
C MET A 1 11.45 -31.75 4.29
N SER A 2 11.52 -31.80 4.11
CA SER A 2 10.80 -31.24 4.02
C SER A 2 9.93 -31.16 4.22
N ASP A 3 9.99 -31.20 4.31
CA ASP A 3 9.02 -30.88 4.41
C ASP A 3 8.30 -30.47 4.63
N ARG A 4 8.46 -30.50 4.42
CA ARG A 4 7.73 -29.91 4.53
C ARG A 4 6.99 -29.99 4.06
N ASP A 5 7.33 -30.56 3.59
CA ASP A 5 6.62 -30.55 3.12
C ASP A 5 5.74 -30.93 2.83
N SER A 6 5.64 -31.48 2.54
CA SER A 6 4.81 -31.76 2.26
C SER A 6 3.77 -31.76 2.74
N LYS A 7 3.35 -31.86 2.96
CA LYS A 7 2.45 -31.84 3.33
C LYS A 7 1.45 -31.36 3.21
N HIS A 8 1.04 -31.25 2.75
CA HIS A 8 0.16 -30.80 2.53
C HIS A 8 -0.53 -30.91 1.68
N SER A 9 -0.73 -31.35 1.10
CA SER A 9 -1.15 -31.57 0.37
C SER A 9 -1.87 -31.14 -0.51
N SER A 10 -2.60 -31.41 -1.01
CA SER A 10 -3.24 -31.11 -1.96
C SER A 10 -3.36 -29.78 -2.24
N ASN A 11 -3.80 -29.02 -1.65
CA ASN A 11 -3.84 -27.75 -1.81
C ASN A 11 -2.64 -27.13 -1.52
N THR A 12 -1.61 -27.80 -1.34
CA THR A 12 -0.39 -27.29 -1.01
C THR A 12 0.13 -26.30 -1.95
N ASN A 13 -0.22 -26.35 -3.22
CA ASN A 13 0.22 -25.35 -4.17
C ASN A 13 -0.17 -23.98 -3.76
N ASN A 14 -1.37 -23.80 -3.28
CA ASN A 14 -1.82 -22.50 -2.86
C ASN A 14 -1.22 -22.10 -1.54
N ASP A 15 -0.95 -23.04 -0.68
CA ASP A 15 -0.37 -22.74 0.61
C ASP A 15 1.02 -22.17 0.47
N PHE A 16 1.78 -22.70 -0.47
CA PHE A 16 3.10 -22.22 -0.67
C PHE A 16 3.09 -20.80 -1.25
N LEU A 17 2.12 -20.44 -2.05
CA LEU A 17 1.99 -19.09 -2.56
C LEU A 17 1.68 -18.09 -1.45
N ASN A 18 1.07 -18.52 -0.38
CA ASN A 18 0.75 -17.63 0.73
C ASN A 18 1.99 -17.10 1.43
N ASP A 19 3.16 -17.70 1.22
CA ASP A 19 4.37 -17.25 1.87
C ASP A 19 5.23 -16.34 1.01
N ILE A 20 4.75 -15.95 -0.14
CA ILE A 20 5.50 -15.05 -1.01
C ILE A 20 5.32 -13.63 -0.52
N PRO A 21 6.40 -12.92 -0.21
CA PRO A 21 6.26 -11.55 0.26
C PRO A 21 5.87 -10.62 -0.89
N VAL A 22 5.03 -9.65 -0.60
CA VAL A 22 4.64 -8.64 -1.56
C VAL A 22 4.74 -7.28 -0.89
N ASP A 23 4.89 -6.24 -1.70
CA ASP A 23 4.93 -4.88 -1.18
C ASP A 23 3.54 -4.30 -1.18
N VAL A 24 3.20 -3.67 -0.09
CA VAL A 24 1.95 -2.94 0.03
C VAL A 24 2.29 -1.46 -0.05
N VAL A 25 1.73 -0.78 -1.03
CA VAL A 25 2.02 0.63 -1.26
C VAL A 25 0.83 1.46 -0.81
N ILE A 26 1.09 2.46 0.02
CA ILE A 26 0.07 3.36 0.52
C ILE A 26 0.35 4.73 -0.07
N GLU A 27 -0.58 5.19 -0.89
CA GLU A 27 -0.38 6.44 -1.61
C GLU A 27 -0.96 7.58 -0.80
N LEU A 28 -0.09 8.49 -0.35
CA LEU A 28 -0.53 9.63 0.45
C LEU A 28 -1.13 10.73 -0.38
N GLY A 29 -0.67 10.92 -1.60
CA GLY A 29 -1.20 11.99 -2.41
C GLY A 29 -0.35 12.22 -3.64
N ARG A 30 -0.76 13.18 -4.45
CA ARG A 30 -0.09 13.49 -5.69
C ARG A 30 0.06 14.98 -5.88
N LYS A 31 1.00 15.35 -6.70
CA LYS A 31 1.19 16.75 -7.08
C LYS A 31 1.81 16.77 -8.46
N THR A 32 1.27 17.57 -9.35
CA THR A 32 1.82 17.73 -10.68
C THR A 32 2.72 18.96 -10.69
N LEU A 33 3.97 18.77 -11.07
CA LEU A 33 4.94 19.84 -11.15
C LEU A 33 5.58 19.82 -12.52
N LEU A 34 5.98 21.01 -12.98
CA LEU A 34 6.78 21.10 -14.19
C LEU A 34 8.23 20.75 -13.84
N ILE A 35 8.96 20.29 -14.84
CA ILE A 35 10.36 19.93 -14.60
C ILE A 35 11.14 21.09 -14.01
N ARG A 36 10.91 22.32 -14.51
CA ARG A 36 11.64 23.46 -13.97
C ARG A 36 11.32 23.69 -12.49
N GLU A 37 10.10 23.36 -12.07
CA GLU A 37 9.74 23.51 -10.67
C GLU A 37 10.43 22.48 -9.81
N VAL A 38 10.56 21.25 -10.32
CA VAL A 38 11.26 20.20 -9.59
C VAL A 38 12.72 20.60 -9.39
N LYS A 39 13.34 21.22 -10.39
CA LYS A 39 14.73 21.62 -10.28
C LYS A 39 14.96 22.74 -9.29
N GLU A 40 13.91 23.45 -8.93
CA GLU A 40 14.01 24.56 -7.99
C GLU A 40 13.65 24.17 -6.57
N LEU A 41 13.33 22.93 -6.32
CA LEU A 41 12.99 22.48 -4.97
C LEU A 41 14.21 22.62 -4.05
N LYS A 42 13.97 23.03 -2.82
CA LYS A 42 15.01 23.26 -1.85
C LYS A 42 14.70 22.56 -0.55
N GLU A 43 15.73 22.34 0.24
CA GLU A 43 15.54 21.77 1.57
C GLU A 43 14.61 22.64 2.39
N ASN A 44 13.81 22.01 3.19
CA ASN A 44 12.84 22.66 4.09
C ASN A 44 11.64 23.27 3.38
N GLU A 45 11.58 23.14 2.08
CA GLU A 45 10.43 23.62 1.33
C GLU A 45 9.27 22.65 1.49
N VAL A 46 8.06 23.16 1.56
CA VAL A 46 6.88 22.33 1.73
C VAL A 46 6.15 22.22 0.38
N VAL A 47 5.95 21.02 -0.08
CA VAL A 47 5.17 20.78 -1.30
C VAL A 47 3.80 20.30 -0.87
N THR A 48 2.77 21.06 -1.21
CA THR A 48 1.41 20.63 -0.87
C THR A 48 0.91 19.64 -1.89
N LEU A 49 0.14 18.68 -1.42
CA LEU A 49 -0.42 17.65 -2.27
C LEU A 49 -1.86 18.03 -2.64
N ASP A 50 -2.37 17.37 -3.66
CA ASP A 50 -3.72 17.67 -4.13
C ASP A 50 -4.79 17.11 -3.23
N GLN A 51 -4.47 16.16 -2.38
CA GLN A 51 -5.43 15.55 -1.48
C GLN A 51 -5.56 16.36 -0.19
N THR A 52 -6.69 16.25 0.47
CA THR A 52 -6.89 16.86 1.77
C THR A 52 -6.64 15.82 2.85
N VAL A 53 -6.52 16.27 4.09
CA VAL A 53 -6.23 15.37 5.20
C VAL A 53 -7.36 14.38 5.45
N ASP A 54 -8.56 14.69 4.99
CA ASP A 54 -9.70 13.80 5.21
C ASP A 54 -9.91 12.80 4.09
N ASP A 55 -9.15 12.89 3.02
CA ASP A 55 -9.33 11.96 1.91
C ASP A 55 -8.80 10.59 2.28
N PRO A 56 -9.49 9.52 1.92
CA PRO A 56 -8.98 8.19 2.17
C PRO A 56 -7.72 7.93 1.34
N LEU A 57 -6.85 7.11 1.87
CA LEU A 57 -5.62 6.74 1.18
C LEU A 57 -5.83 5.42 0.45
N ASP A 58 -5.27 5.32 -0.73
CA ASP A 58 -5.34 4.09 -1.51
C ASP A 58 -4.25 3.15 -1.06
N ILE A 59 -4.61 1.89 -0.91
CA ILE A 59 -3.68 0.83 -0.53
C ILE A 59 -3.61 -0.15 -1.68
N ARG A 60 -2.42 -0.30 -2.24
CA ARG A 60 -2.24 -1.11 -3.44
C ARG A 60 -1.23 -2.20 -3.23
N VAL A 61 -1.44 -3.30 -3.92
CA VAL A 61 -0.47 -4.37 -4.03
C VAL A 61 -0.23 -4.54 -5.52
N GLY A 62 0.98 -4.24 -5.96
CA GLY A 62 1.25 -4.13 -7.38
C GLY A 62 0.40 -3.00 -7.94
N ASP A 63 -0.30 -3.26 -9.01
CA ASP A 63 -1.16 -2.25 -9.60
C ASP A 63 -2.59 -2.34 -9.11
N LYS A 64 -2.88 -3.22 -8.18
CA LYS A 64 -4.25 -3.47 -7.79
C LYS A 64 -4.60 -2.73 -6.52
N LEU A 65 -5.70 -1.98 -6.55
CA LEU A 65 -6.23 -1.32 -5.37
C LEU A 65 -6.95 -2.37 -4.54
N ILE A 66 -6.51 -2.58 -3.32
CA ILE A 66 -7.11 -3.61 -2.47
C ILE A 66 -7.91 -3.04 -1.32
N ALA A 67 -7.65 -1.80 -0.92
CA ALA A 67 -8.32 -1.23 0.23
C ALA A 67 -8.14 0.27 0.25
N ARG A 68 -8.85 0.93 1.15
CA ARG A 68 -8.64 2.33 1.48
C ARG A 68 -8.56 2.46 2.98
N GLY A 69 -7.92 3.50 3.42
CA GLY A 69 -7.75 3.69 4.85
C GLY A 69 -7.36 5.09 5.22
N GLU A 70 -7.07 5.28 6.48
CA GLU A 70 -6.67 6.59 7.01
C GLU A 70 -5.42 6.42 7.86
N LEU A 71 -4.59 7.44 7.88
CA LEU A 71 -3.40 7.41 8.71
C LEU A 71 -3.78 7.61 10.16
N VAL A 72 -3.12 6.88 11.02
CA VAL A 72 -3.28 7.03 12.47
C VAL A 72 -1.90 6.98 13.09
N MET A 73 -1.78 7.46 14.32
CA MET A 73 -0.53 7.38 15.06
C MET A 73 -0.68 6.35 16.15
N VAL A 74 0.29 5.47 16.23
CA VAL A 74 0.28 4.42 17.26
C VAL A 74 1.68 4.40 17.89
N ASN A 75 1.79 4.87 19.13
CA ASN A 75 3.05 4.84 19.86
C ASN A 75 4.21 5.43 19.07
N ASN A 76 4.02 6.61 18.51
CA ASN A 76 5.02 7.32 17.73
C ASN A 76 5.32 6.67 16.38
N ARG A 77 4.51 5.72 15.99
CA ARG A 77 4.64 5.13 14.66
C ARG A 77 3.44 5.52 13.84
N VAL A 78 3.65 5.59 12.55
CA VAL A 78 2.56 5.84 11.61
C VAL A 78 1.87 4.52 11.34
N GLY A 79 0.58 4.46 11.57
CA GLY A 79 -0.21 3.28 11.25
C GLY A 79 -1.26 3.61 10.22
N LEU A 80 -1.97 2.60 9.79
CA LEU A 80 -3.03 2.75 8.82
C LEU A 80 -4.24 2.01 9.30
N ARG A 81 -5.38 2.70 9.38
CA ARG A 81 -6.63 2.05 9.71
C ARG A 81 -7.37 1.75 8.43
N ILE A 82 -7.69 0.49 8.20
CA ILE A 82 -8.44 0.11 7.00
C ILE A 82 -9.89 0.53 7.20
N THR A 83 -10.41 1.32 6.28
CA THR A 83 -11.79 1.79 6.35
C THR A 83 -12.67 1.12 5.31
N GLU A 84 -12.07 0.57 4.27
CA GLU A 84 -12.86 -0.05 3.22
C GLU A 84 -12.02 -1.10 2.51
N MET A 85 -12.58 -2.28 2.30
CA MET A 85 -11.93 -3.32 1.51
C MET A 85 -12.58 -3.35 0.14
N MET A 86 -11.75 -3.48 -0.91
CA MET A 86 -12.30 -3.61 -2.26
C MET A 86 -12.84 -5.01 -2.45
N PRO A 87 -13.84 -5.16 -3.31
CA PRO A 87 -14.40 -6.49 -3.59
C PRO A 87 -13.35 -7.40 -4.18
N LYS A 88 -13.47 -8.68 -3.81
CA LYS A 88 -12.59 -9.59 -4.33
C LYS A 88 -12.89 -9.96 -5.67
N ASN A 89 -12.96 -10.17 -6.37
CA ASN A 89 -13.26 -10.66 -7.54
C ASN A 89 -13.43 -10.07 -8.50
N HIS A 90 -13.58 -10.08 -8.99
CA HIS A 90 -13.69 -9.66 -9.74
C HIS A 90 -13.54 -10.05 -10.75
N SER A 91 -13.67 -10.43 -11.05
CA SER A 91 -13.55 -10.99 -11.94
C SER A 91 -13.36 -10.95 -12.70
#